data_32096090f585fb64226835b4f4af75ca
#
_entry.id   32096090f585fb64226835b4f4af75ca
#
_cell.length_a   1.000
_cell.length_b   1.000
_cell.length_c   1.000
_cell.angle_alpha   90.00
_cell.angle_beta   90.00
_cell.angle_gamma   90.00
#
_symmetry.space_group_name_H-M   'P 1'
#
loop_
_entity.id
_entity.type
_entity.pdbx_description
1 polymer ?
#
loop_
_entity_poly.entity_id
_entity_poly.type
_entity_poly.pdbx_seq_one_letter_code
_entity_poly.pdbx_strand_id
1 'polypeptide(L)'
;MLVRLRNIILHVLGASFFALSCASQSLMAQSYPNRPINLVAPYSAGGDSDFSGRNLAAVATKYVNQPLIVQNIVGASGTIGSLKVRNAPPDGYMLLISRVGSQAIVPALDSKTPYKWSDFTFISLLDLNPMVCVVKSDSPYKNIKDLIQAIRSDPGKLNYATAGPGTSQHLSVEIMLNAANLPSSAATMIPYKSGGESSAALLGNQVDFVCNTMTTLAGQIKGGSMRGLMVSTPDRLKDYPEIPSSRELGLSQFEQATGWSGLFGPPGMPQEVVDKWTETLKKVAQDPSWEAGNKSAGAIPAIRSPSETELFVRQQVQLYEKLGTSLGLRK
;
A
#
# COMPACT_ATOMS: atom_id res chain seq x y z
N MET A 1 -15.24 71.91 34.88
CA MET A 1 -14.04 71.09 34.75
C MET A 1 -14.27 69.63 35.18
N LEU A 2 -14.96 69.37 36.27
CA LEU A 2 -15.21 68.03 36.82
C LEU A 2 -16.10 67.10 35.94
N VAL A 3 -17.08 67.63 35.19
CA VAL A 3 -17.96 66.81 34.33
C VAL A 3 -17.26 66.26 33.12
N ARG A 4 -16.25 66.95 32.53
CA ARG A 4 -15.45 66.44 31.41
C ARG A 4 -14.51 65.32 31.81
N LEU A 5 -13.96 65.32 33.03
CA LEU A 5 -13.09 64.25 33.56
C LEU A 5 -13.89 62.97 33.79
N ARG A 6 -15.13 63.04 34.29
CA ARG A 6 -16.00 61.87 34.53
C ARG A 6 -16.35 61.15 33.25
N ASN A 7 -16.60 61.86 32.16
CA ASN A 7 -16.94 61.24 30.89
C ASN A 7 -15.72 60.58 30.22
N ILE A 8 -14.51 61.12 30.36
CA ILE A 8 -13.30 60.50 29.86
C ILE A 8 -12.99 59.18 30.60
N ILE A 9 -13.15 59.14 31.93
CA ILE A 9 -12.91 57.92 32.71
C ILE A 9 -13.92 56.82 32.37
N LEU A 10 -15.20 57.15 32.11
CA LEU A 10 -16.23 56.18 31.69
C LEU A 10 -15.91 55.59 30.27
N HIS A 11 -15.39 56.38 29.33
CA HIS A 11 -15.05 55.90 28.00
C HIS A 11 -13.79 55.05 28.01
N VAL A 12 -12.81 55.33 28.84
CA VAL A 12 -11.60 54.54 28.98
C VAL A 12 -11.90 53.19 29.68
N LEU A 13 -12.72 53.17 30.71
CA LEU A 13 -13.17 51.95 31.36
C LEU A 13 -14.08 51.08 30.45
N GLY A 14 -14.94 51.67 29.64
CA GLY A 14 -15.77 50.95 28.65
C GLY A 14 -14.93 50.32 27.52
N ALA A 15 -13.94 51.05 27.02
CA ALA A 15 -13.06 50.56 25.98
C ALA A 15 -12.14 49.41 26.49
N SER A 16 -11.68 49.46 27.73
CA SER A 16 -10.89 48.39 28.36
C SER A 16 -11.70 47.12 28.62
N PHE A 17 -12.99 47.24 28.97
CA PHE A 17 -13.86 46.09 29.17
C PHE A 17 -14.21 45.41 27.83
N PHE A 18 -14.38 46.19 26.76
CA PHE A 18 -14.65 45.64 25.42
C PHE A 18 -13.41 44.93 24.81
N ALA A 19 -12.21 45.46 25.07
CA ALA A 19 -10.97 44.84 24.64
C ALA A 19 -10.68 43.52 25.36
N LEU A 20 -11.04 43.38 26.64
CA LEU A 20 -10.87 42.11 27.38
C LEU A 20 -11.89 41.04 26.97
N SER A 21 -13.09 41.42 26.50
CA SER A 21 -14.10 40.46 26.02
C SER A 21 -13.76 39.83 24.67
N CYS A 22 -12.96 40.49 23.85
CA CYS A 22 -12.47 39.94 22.56
C CYS A 22 -11.29 38.97 22.71
N ALA A 23 -10.60 38.95 23.83
CA ALA A 23 -9.44 38.08 24.07
C ALA A 23 -9.81 36.69 24.55
N SER A 24 -11.08 36.42 24.84
CA SER A 24 -11.54 35.13 25.39
C SER A 24 -12.22 34.22 24.37
N GLN A 25 -12.14 34.51 23.07
CA GLN A 25 -12.35 33.45 22.09
C GLN A 25 -11.11 32.56 22.13
N SER A 26 -11.01 31.73 23.15
CA SER A 26 -10.23 30.51 23.08
C SER A 26 -10.63 29.86 21.75
N LEU A 27 -9.73 29.89 20.75
CA LEU A 27 -9.84 28.97 19.66
C LEU A 27 -9.95 27.60 20.33
N MET A 28 -11.17 27.10 20.48
CA MET A 28 -11.38 25.67 20.66
C MET A 28 -10.75 25.08 19.42
N ALA A 29 -9.48 24.66 19.54
CA ALA A 29 -8.81 23.89 18.51
C ALA A 29 -9.76 22.76 18.21
N GLN A 30 -10.42 22.82 17.03
CA GLN A 30 -11.40 21.80 16.66
C GLN A 30 -10.67 20.49 16.75
N SER A 31 -11.10 19.63 17.69
CA SER A 31 -10.42 18.36 17.96
C SER A 31 -10.34 17.55 16.66
N TYR A 32 -9.15 17.25 16.20
CA TYR A 32 -8.94 16.36 15.06
C TYR A 32 -9.33 14.92 15.43
N PRO A 33 -10.05 14.21 14.54
CA PRO A 33 -10.74 14.69 13.34
C PRO A 33 -12.18 15.16 13.63
N ASN A 34 -12.65 16.18 12.91
CA ASN A 34 -14.01 16.72 13.01
C ASN A 34 -14.82 16.63 11.71
N ARG A 35 -14.24 15.99 10.67
CA ARG A 35 -14.85 15.75 9.36
C ARG A 35 -14.33 14.44 8.76
N PRO A 36 -14.97 13.90 7.70
CA PRO A 36 -14.50 12.68 7.03
C PRO A 36 -13.06 12.78 6.54
N ILE A 37 -12.34 11.64 6.61
CA ILE A 37 -10.96 11.52 6.18
C ILE A 37 -10.92 10.71 4.89
N ASN A 38 -10.20 11.22 3.88
CA ASN A 38 -10.01 10.55 2.61
C ASN A 38 -8.76 9.66 2.65
N LEU A 39 -8.93 8.39 2.33
CA LEU A 39 -7.86 7.42 2.16
C LEU A 39 -7.63 7.20 0.66
N VAL A 40 -6.56 7.75 0.12
CA VAL A 40 -6.22 7.59 -1.30
C VAL A 40 -5.57 6.24 -1.52
N ALA A 41 -6.23 5.38 -2.32
CA ALA A 41 -5.69 4.13 -2.82
C ALA A 41 -5.12 4.38 -4.23
N PRO A 42 -3.80 4.21 -4.48
CA PRO A 42 -3.15 4.63 -5.73
C PRO A 42 -3.33 3.64 -6.89
N TYR A 43 -4.16 2.62 -6.72
CA TYR A 43 -4.52 1.62 -7.74
C TYR A 43 -6.03 1.46 -7.80
N SER A 44 -6.56 0.82 -8.86
CA SER A 44 -8.00 0.63 -9.04
C SER A 44 -8.61 -0.32 -8.00
N ALA A 45 -9.94 -0.26 -7.90
CA ALA A 45 -10.71 -1.11 -7.00
C ALA A 45 -10.42 -2.60 -7.25
N GLY A 46 -10.49 -3.41 -6.18
CA GLY A 46 -10.15 -4.84 -6.20
C GLY A 46 -8.65 -5.14 -6.17
N GLY A 47 -7.78 -4.12 -6.10
CA GLY A 47 -6.35 -4.28 -5.85
C GLY A 47 -6.00 -4.16 -4.36
N ASP A 48 -4.74 -4.40 -4.02
CA ASP A 48 -4.27 -4.44 -2.64
C ASP A 48 -4.50 -3.14 -1.84
N SER A 49 -4.25 -1.97 -2.45
CA SER A 49 -4.47 -0.69 -1.75
C SER A 49 -5.96 -0.45 -1.46
N ASP A 50 -6.83 -0.90 -2.35
CA ASP A 50 -8.27 -0.85 -2.14
C ASP A 50 -8.68 -1.77 -0.99
N PHE A 51 -8.17 -3.01 -0.98
CA PHE A 51 -8.37 -3.96 0.11
C PHE A 51 -7.89 -3.38 1.45
N SER A 52 -6.63 -2.97 1.55
CA SER A 52 -6.04 -2.44 2.80
C SER A 52 -6.78 -1.20 3.29
N GLY A 53 -7.15 -0.29 2.37
CA GLY A 53 -7.91 0.91 2.70
C GLY A 53 -9.31 0.60 3.24
N ARG A 54 -10.04 -0.32 2.60
CA ARG A 54 -11.39 -0.73 3.04
C ARG A 54 -11.36 -1.53 4.33
N ASN A 55 -10.40 -2.43 4.50
CA ASN A 55 -10.22 -3.18 5.74
C ASN A 55 -9.89 -2.23 6.91
N LEU A 56 -8.99 -1.25 6.70
CA LEU A 56 -8.71 -0.21 7.68
C LEU A 56 -9.97 0.62 7.99
N ALA A 57 -10.70 1.08 6.97
CA ALA A 57 -11.90 1.89 7.15
C ALA A 57 -12.99 1.15 7.93
N ALA A 58 -13.20 -0.13 7.64
CA ALA A 58 -14.19 -0.96 8.32
C ALA A 58 -13.93 -1.07 9.84
N VAL A 59 -12.66 -1.08 10.24
CA VAL A 59 -12.29 -1.26 11.65
C VAL A 59 -12.01 0.09 12.34
N ALA A 60 -11.25 0.99 11.70
CA ALA A 60 -10.77 2.21 12.34
C ALA A 60 -11.84 3.29 12.51
N THR A 61 -12.90 3.30 11.70
CA THR A 61 -13.98 4.30 11.77
C THR A 61 -14.55 4.44 13.18
N LYS A 62 -14.73 3.34 13.92
CA LYS A 62 -15.24 3.36 15.31
C LYS A 62 -14.29 3.99 16.33
N TYR A 63 -12.99 4.02 16.03
CA TYR A 63 -11.97 4.61 16.90
C TYR A 63 -11.64 6.05 16.53
N VAL A 64 -11.82 6.41 15.26
CA VAL A 64 -11.61 7.77 14.74
C VAL A 64 -12.84 8.64 14.97
N ASN A 65 -14.04 8.04 15.09
CA ASN A 65 -15.36 8.70 15.17
C ASN A 65 -15.67 9.62 13.97
N GLN A 66 -15.06 9.33 12.81
CA GLN A 66 -15.33 10.00 11.54
C GLN A 66 -15.31 8.98 10.40
N PRO A 67 -16.11 9.17 9.36
CA PRO A 67 -16.06 8.32 8.18
C PRO A 67 -14.67 8.30 7.52
N LEU A 68 -14.18 7.12 7.17
CA LEU A 68 -12.99 6.93 6.35
C LEU A 68 -13.41 6.57 4.93
N ILE A 69 -13.12 7.46 3.97
CA ILE A 69 -13.58 7.36 2.59
C ILE A 69 -12.44 6.91 1.70
N VAL A 70 -12.50 5.70 1.17
CA VAL A 70 -11.49 5.18 0.24
C VAL A 70 -11.74 5.73 -1.16
N GLN A 71 -10.74 6.39 -1.74
CA GLN A 71 -10.75 6.96 -3.09
C GLN A 71 -9.65 6.32 -3.94
N ASN A 72 -10.02 5.66 -5.02
CA ASN A 72 -9.05 5.08 -5.96
C ASN A 72 -8.58 6.15 -6.95
N ILE A 73 -7.29 6.55 -6.88
CA ILE A 73 -6.67 7.55 -7.77
C ILE A 73 -5.50 6.87 -8.48
N VAL A 74 -5.79 6.37 -9.67
CA VAL A 74 -4.92 5.46 -10.41
C VAL A 74 -4.04 6.17 -11.45
N GLY A 75 -2.93 5.52 -11.81
CA GLY A 75 -2.07 5.91 -12.93
C GLY A 75 -0.58 5.90 -12.60
N ALA A 76 0.24 5.70 -13.63
CA ALA A 76 1.70 5.69 -13.58
C ALA A 76 2.26 4.82 -12.43
N SER A 77 1.81 3.55 -12.35
CA SER A 77 2.21 2.59 -11.27
C SER A 77 1.98 3.13 -9.85
N GLY A 78 0.89 3.91 -9.65
CA GLY A 78 0.50 4.48 -8.37
C GLY A 78 1.10 5.86 -8.07
N THR A 79 1.94 6.39 -8.95
CA THR A 79 2.61 7.69 -8.77
C THR A 79 1.62 8.85 -8.71
N ILE A 80 0.53 8.84 -9.52
CA ILE A 80 -0.46 9.93 -9.56
C ILE A 80 -1.18 10.05 -8.21
N GLY A 81 -1.68 8.95 -7.64
CA GLY A 81 -2.33 8.96 -6.34
C GLY A 81 -1.40 9.37 -5.20
N SER A 82 -0.16 8.85 -5.22
CA SER A 82 0.88 9.21 -4.24
C SER A 82 1.23 10.70 -4.29
N LEU A 83 1.41 11.25 -5.49
CA LEU A 83 1.72 12.67 -5.69
C LEU A 83 0.58 13.58 -5.22
N LYS A 84 -0.68 13.16 -5.43
CA LYS A 84 -1.84 13.90 -4.93
C LYS A 84 -1.79 14.06 -3.41
N VAL A 85 -1.49 12.99 -2.68
CA VAL A 85 -1.37 13.07 -1.21
C VAL A 85 -0.15 13.87 -0.79
N ARG A 86 1.00 13.63 -1.42
CA ARG A 86 2.24 14.39 -1.13
C ARG A 86 2.03 15.90 -1.20
N ASN A 87 1.17 16.37 -2.12
CA ASN A 87 0.88 17.78 -2.34
C ASN A 87 -0.37 18.30 -1.59
N ALA A 88 -1.02 17.44 -0.78
CA ALA A 88 -2.18 17.83 0.01
C ALA A 88 -1.78 18.65 1.25
N PRO A 89 -2.70 19.42 1.85
CA PRO A 89 -2.47 20.04 3.15
C PRO A 89 -2.10 19.00 4.21
N PRO A 90 -1.13 19.28 5.10
CA PRO A 90 -0.68 18.34 6.12
C PRO A 90 -1.60 18.29 7.34
N ASP A 91 -2.91 18.38 7.14
CA ASP A 91 -3.94 18.47 8.18
C ASP A 91 -4.55 17.12 8.58
N GLY A 92 -4.08 16.02 7.97
CA GLY A 92 -4.53 14.67 8.29
C GLY A 92 -5.83 14.22 7.61
N TYR A 93 -6.48 15.05 6.79
CA TYR A 93 -7.75 14.70 6.14
C TYR A 93 -7.59 14.07 4.74
N MET A 94 -6.36 14.00 4.23
CA MET A 94 -6.03 13.23 3.05
C MET A 94 -4.80 12.38 3.33
N LEU A 95 -4.98 11.07 3.39
CA LEU A 95 -3.93 10.10 3.70
C LEU A 95 -3.78 9.11 2.56
N LEU A 96 -2.60 8.54 2.42
CA LEU A 96 -2.24 7.57 1.39
C LEU A 96 -2.28 6.16 1.98
N ILE A 97 -3.03 5.27 1.36
CA ILE A 97 -2.79 3.84 1.49
C ILE A 97 -1.60 3.51 0.58
N SER A 98 -0.42 3.65 1.14
CA SER A 98 0.84 3.48 0.42
C SER A 98 1.07 2.03 0.01
N ARG A 99 1.82 1.82 -1.07
CA ARG A 99 2.16 0.48 -1.56
C ARG A 99 3.65 0.37 -1.88
N VAL A 100 4.18 -0.84 -1.74
CA VAL A 100 5.58 -1.12 -2.11
C VAL A 100 5.92 -0.62 -3.52
N GLY A 101 5.04 -0.78 -4.49
CA GLY A 101 5.24 -0.32 -5.87
C GLY A 101 5.50 1.17 -5.94
N SER A 102 4.53 1.98 -5.50
CA SER A 102 4.59 3.44 -5.60
C SER A 102 5.55 4.09 -4.60
N GLN A 103 5.85 3.47 -3.46
CA GLN A 103 6.64 4.09 -2.40
C GLN A 103 8.07 3.57 -2.28
N ALA A 104 8.38 2.38 -2.83
CA ALA A 104 9.72 1.84 -2.78
C ALA A 104 10.26 1.47 -4.16
N ILE A 105 9.51 0.70 -4.96
CA ILE A 105 10.02 0.16 -6.22
C ILE A 105 10.18 1.27 -7.27
N VAL A 106 9.12 2.05 -7.55
CA VAL A 106 9.19 3.11 -8.57
C VAL A 106 10.26 4.14 -8.23
N PRO A 107 10.34 4.70 -6.99
CA PRO A 107 11.42 5.62 -6.63
C PRO A 107 12.83 5.01 -6.68
N ALA A 108 12.97 3.71 -6.47
CA ALA A 108 14.26 3.02 -6.55
C ALA A 108 14.71 2.76 -8.00
N LEU A 109 13.78 2.53 -8.92
CA LEU A 109 14.06 2.13 -10.30
C LEU A 109 14.05 3.30 -11.27
N ASP A 110 13.27 4.35 -11.02
CA ASP A 110 13.08 5.49 -11.92
C ASP A 110 13.48 6.80 -11.24
N SER A 111 14.64 7.34 -11.63
CA SER A 111 15.16 8.61 -11.14
C SER A 111 14.27 9.83 -11.48
N LYS A 112 13.33 9.70 -12.43
CA LYS A 112 12.37 10.73 -12.83
C LYS A 112 11.08 10.71 -12.00
N THR A 113 10.99 9.84 -11.01
CA THR A 113 9.82 9.82 -10.08
C THR A 113 9.66 11.21 -9.44
N PRO A 114 8.46 11.82 -9.48
CA PRO A 114 8.28 13.23 -9.07
C PRO A 114 8.26 13.43 -7.55
N TYR A 115 8.62 12.42 -6.77
CA TYR A 115 8.79 12.45 -5.31
C TYR A 115 9.84 11.43 -4.87
N LYS A 116 10.39 11.66 -3.69
CA LYS A 116 11.21 10.68 -2.97
C LYS A 116 10.35 9.86 -2.03
N TRP A 117 10.75 8.62 -1.75
CA TRP A 117 10.06 7.78 -0.77
C TRP A 117 9.96 8.47 0.61
N SER A 118 10.94 9.33 0.95
CA SER A 118 11.02 10.08 2.20
C SER A 118 10.21 11.39 2.23
N ASP A 119 9.53 11.75 1.15
CA ASP A 119 8.71 12.97 1.07
C ASP A 119 7.34 12.84 1.76
N PHE A 120 7.14 11.84 2.61
CA PHE A 120 5.86 11.58 3.28
C PHE A 120 6.04 11.53 4.80
N THR A 121 4.98 11.86 5.53
CA THR A 121 4.90 11.59 6.96
C THR A 121 4.49 10.12 7.13
N PHE A 122 5.36 9.31 7.72
CA PHE A 122 5.07 7.92 8.03
C PHE A 122 4.16 7.83 9.26
N ILE A 123 3.06 7.10 9.15
CA ILE A 123 2.15 6.85 10.28
C ILE A 123 2.30 5.40 10.74
N SER A 124 2.12 4.44 9.83
CA SER A 124 2.29 3.01 10.15
C SER A 124 2.40 2.15 8.90
N LEU A 125 3.10 1.04 9.00
CA LEU A 125 2.82 -0.12 8.16
C LEU A 125 1.46 -0.68 8.57
N LEU A 126 0.71 -1.27 7.64
CA LEU A 126 -0.60 -1.86 7.89
C LEU A 126 -0.56 -3.38 7.79
N ASP A 127 -0.06 -3.87 6.66
CA ASP A 127 -0.03 -5.29 6.33
C ASP A 127 1.17 -5.65 5.44
N LEU A 128 1.55 -6.91 5.48
CA LEU A 128 2.43 -7.56 4.52
C LEU A 128 1.59 -8.48 3.63
N ASN A 129 1.89 -8.49 2.35
CA ASN A 129 1.16 -9.25 1.36
C ASN A 129 2.10 -10.21 0.62
N PRO A 130 2.17 -11.49 1.02
CA PRO A 130 2.94 -12.49 0.30
C PRO A 130 2.55 -12.53 -1.18
N MET A 131 3.52 -12.69 -2.06
CA MET A 131 3.27 -12.91 -3.48
C MET A 131 2.99 -14.39 -3.75
N VAL A 132 2.09 -14.67 -4.66
CA VAL A 132 1.79 -16.02 -5.15
C VAL A 132 1.79 -16.00 -6.67
N CYS A 133 2.47 -16.97 -7.30
CA CYS A 133 2.36 -17.19 -8.73
C CYS A 133 1.23 -18.19 -9.00
N VAL A 134 0.33 -17.83 -9.90
CA VAL A 134 -0.87 -18.62 -10.22
C VAL A 134 -1.05 -18.78 -11.72
N VAL A 135 -1.78 -19.82 -12.06
CA VAL A 135 -2.36 -20.05 -13.38
C VAL A 135 -3.85 -20.30 -13.24
N LYS A 136 -4.61 -20.23 -14.34
CA LYS A 136 -5.99 -20.66 -14.35
C LYS A 136 -6.09 -22.15 -14.00
N SER A 137 -7.16 -22.59 -13.34
CA SER A 137 -7.27 -23.98 -12.82
C SER A 137 -7.23 -25.05 -13.92
N ASP A 138 -7.70 -24.75 -15.14
CA ASP A 138 -7.68 -25.64 -16.32
C ASP A 138 -6.35 -25.58 -17.09
N SER A 139 -5.40 -24.72 -16.70
CA SER A 139 -4.07 -24.62 -17.30
C SER A 139 -3.33 -25.96 -17.32
N PRO A 140 -2.54 -26.23 -18.35
CA PRO A 140 -1.69 -27.45 -18.42
C PRO A 140 -0.61 -27.45 -17.34
N TYR A 141 -0.21 -26.28 -16.81
CA TYR A 141 0.84 -26.15 -15.80
C TYR A 141 0.30 -26.52 -14.41
N LYS A 142 0.76 -27.64 -13.85
CA LYS A 142 0.25 -28.16 -12.56
C LYS A 142 1.06 -27.70 -11.35
N ASN A 143 2.29 -27.27 -11.58
CA ASN A 143 3.23 -26.78 -10.56
C ASN A 143 4.15 -25.71 -11.19
N ILE A 144 4.98 -25.06 -10.35
CA ILE A 144 5.89 -23.99 -10.83
C ILE A 144 6.97 -24.50 -11.79
N LYS A 145 7.38 -25.77 -11.64
CA LYS A 145 8.40 -26.36 -12.53
C LYS A 145 7.86 -26.53 -13.95
N ASP A 146 6.61 -26.93 -14.11
CA ASP A 146 5.94 -27.01 -15.42
C ASP A 146 5.92 -25.65 -16.11
N LEU A 147 5.53 -24.59 -15.37
CA LEU A 147 5.49 -23.21 -15.89
C LEU A 147 6.89 -22.73 -16.30
N ILE A 148 7.89 -22.88 -15.43
CA ILE A 148 9.28 -22.50 -15.71
C ILE A 148 9.84 -23.27 -16.91
N GLN A 149 9.55 -24.57 -17.02
CA GLN A 149 9.98 -25.39 -18.16
C GLN A 149 9.33 -24.92 -19.46
N ALA A 150 8.03 -24.57 -19.45
CA ALA A 150 7.36 -24.04 -20.62
C ALA A 150 7.97 -22.69 -21.07
N ILE A 151 8.24 -21.78 -20.13
CA ILE A 151 8.91 -20.50 -20.40
C ILE A 151 10.31 -20.75 -20.99
N ARG A 152 11.04 -21.73 -20.47
CA ARG A 152 12.39 -22.08 -20.96
C ARG A 152 12.39 -22.67 -22.35
N SER A 153 11.40 -23.50 -22.68
CA SER A 153 11.29 -24.20 -23.97
C SER A 153 10.94 -23.27 -25.12
N ASP A 154 10.17 -22.19 -24.85
CA ASP A 154 9.73 -21.24 -25.88
C ASP A 154 9.77 -19.81 -25.30
N PRO A 155 10.96 -19.21 -25.18
CA PRO A 155 11.14 -17.90 -24.58
C PRO A 155 10.35 -16.80 -25.31
N GLY A 156 9.67 -15.94 -24.55
CA GLY A 156 8.87 -14.82 -25.06
C GLY A 156 7.42 -15.19 -25.46
N LYS A 157 7.07 -16.48 -25.48
CA LYS A 157 5.74 -16.95 -25.85
C LYS A 157 4.71 -16.74 -24.77
N LEU A 158 5.02 -17.08 -23.53
CA LEU A 158 4.08 -16.93 -22.41
C LEU A 158 3.99 -15.49 -21.96
N ASN A 159 2.74 -15.05 -21.74
CA ASN A 159 2.44 -13.70 -21.28
C ASN A 159 2.06 -13.70 -19.80
N TYR A 160 2.43 -12.64 -19.09
CA TYR A 160 1.99 -12.41 -17.71
C TYR A 160 1.44 -11.01 -17.50
N ALA A 161 0.44 -10.88 -16.63
CA ALA A 161 -0.15 -9.59 -16.31
C ALA A 161 0.46 -8.96 -15.06
N THR A 162 0.57 -7.63 -15.05
CA THR A 162 1.02 -6.81 -13.92
C THR A 162 0.15 -5.56 -13.77
N ALA A 163 0.26 -4.88 -12.62
CA ALA A 163 -0.32 -3.53 -12.44
C ALA A 163 0.55 -2.41 -13.03
N GLY A 164 1.43 -2.73 -13.97
CA GLY A 164 2.35 -1.83 -14.66
C GLY A 164 3.82 -2.05 -14.30
N PRO A 165 4.73 -1.43 -15.07
CA PRO A 165 6.17 -1.46 -14.81
C PRO A 165 6.52 -0.93 -13.42
N GLY A 166 7.50 -1.53 -12.74
CA GLY A 166 7.93 -1.10 -11.41
C GLY A 166 6.92 -1.40 -10.28
N THR A 167 5.97 -2.31 -10.52
CA THR A 167 5.08 -2.82 -9.47
C THR A 167 5.64 -4.11 -8.85
N SER A 168 5.12 -4.51 -7.69
CA SER A 168 5.51 -5.76 -7.04
C SER A 168 5.24 -6.98 -7.93
N GLN A 169 4.15 -6.95 -8.72
CA GLN A 169 3.83 -8.00 -9.67
C GLN A 169 4.90 -8.15 -10.75
N HIS A 170 5.34 -7.04 -11.34
CA HIS A 170 6.43 -7.03 -12.31
C HIS A 170 7.70 -7.62 -11.71
N LEU A 171 8.15 -7.07 -10.57
CA LEU A 171 9.39 -7.53 -9.93
C LEU A 171 9.31 -8.98 -9.44
N SER A 172 8.15 -9.48 -9.02
CA SER A 172 8.04 -10.88 -8.60
C SER A 172 8.27 -11.84 -9.76
N VAL A 173 7.78 -11.51 -10.97
CA VAL A 173 8.10 -12.32 -12.15
C VAL A 173 9.58 -12.23 -12.50
N GLU A 174 10.17 -11.03 -12.47
CA GLU A 174 11.61 -10.85 -12.73
C GLU A 174 12.48 -11.65 -11.74
N ILE A 175 12.12 -11.61 -10.45
CA ILE A 175 12.83 -12.39 -9.41
C ILE A 175 12.66 -13.90 -9.66
N MET A 176 11.45 -14.35 -10.04
CA MET A 176 11.19 -15.75 -10.37
C MET A 176 12.01 -16.21 -11.58
N LEU A 177 12.04 -15.42 -12.66
CA LEU A 177 12.82 -15.71 -13.86
C LEU A 177 14.31 -15.78 -13.53
N ASN A 178 14.82 -14.79 -12.79
CA ASN A 178 16.23 -14.77 -12.37
C ASN A 178 16.58 -15.97 -11.48
N ALA A 179 15.73 -16.33 -10.52
CA ALA A 179 15.92 -17.52 -9.68
C ALA A 179 15.93 -18.83 -10.49
N ALA A 180 15.24 -18.85 -11.63
CA ALA A 180 15.23 -19.97 -12.58
C ALA A 180 16.35 -19.89 -13.64
N ASN A 181 17.28 -18.92 -13.53
CA ASN A 181 18.33 -18.64 -14.54
C ASN A 181 17.73 -18.38 -15.94
N LEU A 182 16.69 -17.57 -16.02
CA LEU A 182 16.05 -17.12 -17.25
C LEU A 182 16.15 -15.59 -17.38
N PRO A 183 16.33 -15.06 -18.60
CA PRO A 183 16.36 -13.61 -18.81
C PRO A 183 14.95 -13.00 -18.70
N SER A 184 14.86 -11.70 -18.45
CA SER A 184 13.59 -10.95 -18.41
C SER A 184 12.76 -11.12 -19.69
N SER A 185 13.40 -11.28 -20.84
CA SER A 185 12.73 -11.49 -22.14
C SER A 185 12.11 -12.89 -22.30
N ALA A 186 12.31 -13.80 -21.32
CA ALA A 186 11.77 -15.16 -21.41
C ALA A 186 10.22 -15.22 -21.26
N ALA A 187 9.61 -14.18 -20.68
CA ALA A 187 8.14 -14.03 -20.63
C ALA A 187 7.74 -12.58 -20.98
N THR A 188 6.58 -12.41 -21.61
CA THR A 188 6.13 -11.09 -22.09
C THR A 188 5.20 -10.44 -21.07
N MET A 189 5.54 -9.22 -20.61
CA MET A 189 4.74 -8.43 -19.67
C MET A 189 3.59 -7.73 -20.37
N ILE A 190 2.36 -7.89 -19.84
CA ILE A 190 1.15 -7.16 -20.25
C ILE A 190 0.70 -6.28 -19.09
N PRO A 191 0.79 -4.94 -19.21
CA PRO A 191 0.42 -4.02 -18.13
C PRO A 191 -1.08 -3.76 -18.05
N TYR A 192 -1.62 -3.74 -16.83
CA TYR A 192 -2.99 -3.34 -16.47
C TYR A 192 -2.94 -2.23 -15.42
N LYS A 193 -4.11 -1.77 -14.92
CA LYS A 193 -4.20 -0.66 -13.94
C LYS A 193 -4.13 -1.11 -12.48
N SER A 194 -4.33 -2.41 -12.22
CA SER A 194 -4.28 -2.99 -10.86
C SER A 194 -4.04 -4.49 -10.88
N GLY A 195 -3.75 -5.05 -9.70
CA GLY A 195 -3.71 -6.49 -9.49
C GLY A 195 -5.05 -7.18 -9.74
N GLY A 196 -6.17 -6.52 -9.43
CA GLY A 196 -7.51 -7.03 -9.71
C GLY A 196 -7.77 -7.18 -11.22
N GLU A 197 -7.41 -6.19 -12.03
CA GLU A 197 -7.51 -6.26 -13.49
C GLU A 197 -6.57 -7.34 -14.07
N SER A 198 -5.36 -7.48 -13.52
CA SER A 198 -4.42 -8.54 -13.90
C SER A 198 -5.01 -9.93 -13.63
N SER A 199 -5.70 -10.10 -12.50
CA SER A 199 -6.40 -11.35 -12.15
C SER A 199 -7.56 -11.64 -13.12
N ALA A 200 -8.34 -10.63 -13.48
CA ALA A 200 -9.43 -10.75 -14.44
C ALA A 200 -8.90 -11.15 -15.82
N ALA A 201 -7.76 -10.59 -16.25
CA ALA A 201 -7.11 -10.92 -17.51
C ALA A 201 -6.69 -12.41 -17.56
N LEU A 202 -6.17 -12.98 -16.46
CA LEU A 202 -5.86 -14.41 -16.38
C LEU A 202 -7.12 -15.28 -16.50
N LEU A 203 -8.19 -14.93 -15.77
CA LEU A 203 -9.47 -15.66 -15.87
C LEU A 203 -10.07 -15.58 -17.27
N GLY A 204 -9.88 -14.44 -17.96
CA GLY A 204 -10.31 -14.21 -19.34
C GLY A 204 -9.39 -14.83 -20.40
N ASN A 205 -8.36 -15.62 -20.03
CA ASN A 205 -7.38 -16.20 -20.95
C ASN A 205 -6.64 -15.15 -21.82
N GLN A 206 -6.47 -13.93 -21.32
CA GLN A 206 -5.70 -12.88 -21.99
C GLN A 206 -4.21 -12.99 -21.71
N VAL A 207 -3.85 -13.67 -20.64
CA VAL A 207 -2.47 -13.98 -20.24
C VAL A 207 -2.40 -15.40 -19.68
N ASP A 208 -1.18 -15.97 -19.63
CA ASP A 208 -0.95 -17.36 -19.26
C ASP A 208 -0.77 -17.56 -17.75
N PHE A 209 -0.17 -16.58 -17.07
CA PHE A 209 0.06 -16.63 -15.63
C PHE A 209 0.11 -15.22 -15.01
N VAL A 210 0.05 -15.19 -13.68
CA VAL A 210 0.21 -13.97 -12.88
C VAL A 210 0.98 -14.30 -11.61
N CYS A 211 1.96 -13.47 -11.23
CA CYS A 211 2.48 -13.44 -9.87
C CYS A 211 1.91 -12.17 -9.19
N ASN A 212 1.04 -12.35 -8.22
CA ASN A 212 0.33 -11.26 -7.55
C ASN A 212 0.23 -11.52 -6.05
N THR A 213 -0.24 -10.58 -5.27
CA THR A 213 -0.39 -10.74 -3.83
C THR A 213 -1.52 -11.72 -3.49
N MET A 214 -1.36 -12.42 -2.37
CA MET A 214 -2.43 -13.28 -1.85
C MET A 214 -3.72 -12.51 -1.65
N THR A 215 -3.66 -11.26 -1.17
CA THR A 215 -4.84 -10.39 -0.98
C THR A 215 -5.70 -10.23 -2.22
N THR A 216 -5.07 -10.20 -3.39
CA THR A 216 -5.80 -10.10 -4.67
C THR A 216 -6.33 -11.45 -5.16
N LEU A 217 -5.64 -12.56 -4.85
CA LEU A 217 -5.90 -13.87 -5.46
C LEU A 217 -6.61 -14.87 -4.54
N ALA A 218 -6.71 -14.57 -3.24
CA ALA A 218 -7.26 -15.48 -2.24
C ALA A 218 -8.65 -16.02 -2.59
N GLY A 219 -9.55 -15.16 -3.06
CA GLY A 219 -10.90 -15.56 -3.44
C GLY A 219 -10.93 -16.53 -4.61
N GLN A 220 -10.13 -16.28 -5.65
CA GLN A 220 -10.05 -17.10 -6.85
C GLN A 220 -9.37 -18.45 -6.58
N ILE A 221 -8.37 -18.48 -5.70
CA ILE A 221 -7.71 -19.72 -5.28
C ILE A 221 -8.67 -20.58 -4.46
N LYS A 222 -9.29 -20.00 -3.43
CA LYS A 222 -10.29 -20.71 -2.60
C LYS A 222 -11.52 -21.18 -3.40
N GLY A 223 -11.93 -20.37 -4.38
CA GLY A 223 -13.03 -20.69 -5.29
C GLY A 223 -12.66 -21.70 -6.38
N GLY A 224 -11.39 -22.15 -6.46
CA GLY A 224 -10.94 -23.16 -7.41
C GLY A 224 -10.84 -22.67 -8.86
N SER A 225 -10.97 -21.37 -9.14
CA SER A 225 -10.82 -20.81 -10.49
C SER A 225 -9.35 -20.56 -10.88
N MET A 226 -8.46 -20.46 -9.88
CA MET A 226 -7.01 -20.36 -10.07
C MET A 226 -6.28 -21.42 -9.24
N ARG A 227 -5.11 -21.84 -9.73
CA ARG A 227 -4.19 -22.74 -9.03
C ARG A 227 -2.96 -21.96 -8.61
N GLY A 228 -2.67 -21.93 -7.28
CA GLY A 228 -1.41 -21.45 -6.73
C GLY A 228 -0.26 -22.42 -7.05
N LEU A 229 0.83 -21.89 -7.59
CA LEU A 229 2.00 -22.69 -7.94
C LEU A 229 3.16 -22.51 -6.96
N MET A 230 3.28 -21.33 -6.35
CA MET A 230 4.36 -20.98 -5.42
C MET A 230 3.99 -19.71 -4.64
N VAL A 231 4.30 -19.67 -3.35
CA VAL A 231 4.17 -18.48 -2.49
C VAL A 231 5.54 -17.97 -2.04
N SER A 232 5.69 -16.64 -1.88
CA SER A 232 6.97 -15.99 -1.55
C SER A 232 7.37 -16.05 -0.07
N THR A 233 6.73 -16.87 0.72
CA THR A 233 7.07 -17.07 2.13
C THR A 233 8.08 -18.21 2.32
N PRO A 234 8.89 -18.18 3.40
CA PRO A 234 9.79 -19.28 3.73
C PRO A 234 9.05 -20.62 3.94
N ASP A 235 7.90 -20.54 4.58
CA ASP A 235 7.02 -21.67 4.87
C ASP A 235 5.67 -21.48 4.16
N ARG A 236 4.91 -22.57 4.01
CA ARG A 236 3.55 -22.49 3.46
C ARG A 236 2.65 -21.61 4.32
N LEU A 237 1.74 -20.87 3.69
CA LEU A 237 0.70 -20.16 4.41
C LEU A 237 -0.28 -21.16 5.06
N LYS A 238 -0.60 -20.97 6.34
CA LYS A 238 -1.47 -21.88 7.09
C LYS A 238 -2.85 -22.09 6.47
N ASP A 239 -3.39 -21.03 5.86
CA ASP A 239 -4.72 -21.05 5.24
C ASP A 239 -4.68 -21.50 3.77
N TYR A 240 -3.50 -21.83 3.23
CA TYR A 240 -3.23 -22.29 1.85
C TYR A 240 -2.14 -23.36 1.84
N PRO A 241 -2.32 -24.47 2.58
CA PRO A 241 -1.29 -25.51 2.75
C PRO A 241 -0.96 -26.25 1.45
N GLU A 242 -1.84 -26.18 0.46
CA GLU A 242 -1.64 -26.77 -0.87
C GLU A 242 -0.62 -26.02 -1.74
N ILE A 243 -0.33 -24.74 -1.42
CA ILE A 243 0.61 -23.93 -2.20
C ILE A 243 2.00 -24.07 -1.60
N PRO A 244 2.97 -24.63 -2.32
CA PRO A 244 4.33 -24.79 -1.79
C PRO A 244 5.03 -23.44 -1.63
N SER A 245 5.91 -23.35 -0.63
CA SER A 245 6.74 -22.17 -0.42
C SER A 245 7.87 -22.11 -1.43
N SER A 246 8.39 -20.93 -1.70
CA SER A 246 9.54 -20.75 -2.60
C SER A 246 10.78 -21.46 -2.10
N ARG A 247 10.96 -21.54 -0.78
CA ARG A 247 12.08 -22.25 -0.15
C ARG A 247 12.03 -23.75 -0.39
N GLU A 248 10.84 -24.38 -0.25
CA GLU A 248 10.64 -25.79 -0.55
C GLU A 248 10.97 -26.16 -2.01
N LEU A 249 10.81 -25.18 -2.90
CA LEU A 249 11.03 -25.34 -4.35
C LEU A 249 12.46 -25.01 -4.79
N GLY A 250 13.34 -24.59 -3.85
CA GLY A 250 14.70 -24.16 -4.16
C GLY A 250 14.79 -22.80 -4.83
N LEU A 251 13.74 -21.98 -4.73
CA LEU A 251 13.62 -20.64 -5.33
C LEU A 251 13.60 -19.56 -4.24
N SER A 252 14.45 -19.68 -3.22
CA SER A 252 14.46 -18.79 -2.03
C SER A 252 14.63 -17.31 -2.36
N GLN A 253 15.21 -16.96 -3.51
CA GLN A 253 15.27 -15.57 -3.97
C GLN A 253 13.87 -14.94 -4.11
N PHE A 254 12.83 -15.75 -4.39
CA PHE A 254 11.46 -15.28 -4.50
C PHE A 254 10.88 -14.76 -3.17
N GLU A 255 11.48 -15.09 -2.02
CA GLU A 255 11.13 -14.53 -0.71
C GLU A 255 11.29 -12.99 -0.66
N GLN A 256 12.12 -12.41 -1.53
CA GLN A 256 12.28 -10.96 -1.67
C GLN A 256 11.05 -10.29 -2.31
N ALA A 257 10.20 -11.05 -3.00
CA ALA A 257 8.97 -10.58 -3.60
C ALA A 257 7.87 -10.48 -2.53
N THR A 258 7.87 -9.39 -1.76
CA THR A 258 6.86 -9.15 -0.72
C THR A 258 6.15 -7.82 -0.98
N GLY A 259 4.82 -7.87 -1.09
CA GLY A 259 3.99 -6.68 -1.08
C GLY A 259 3.78 -6.16 0.34
N TRP A 260 3.48 -4.88 0.49
CA TRP A 260 3.08 -4.28 1.75
C TRP A 260 2.22 -3.04 1.52
N SER A 261 1.39 -2.72 2.51
CA SER A 261 0.65 -1.47 2.58
C SER A 261 1.01 -0.70 3.84
N GLY A 262 0.94 0.62 3.77
CA GLY A 262 1.11 1.52 4.91
C GLY A 262 0.14 2.69 4.86
N LEU A 263 -0.03 3.37 5.97
CA LEU A 263 -0.75 4.62 6.09
C LEU A 263 0.25 5.76 6.19
N PHE A 264 0.29 6.64 5.19
CA PHE A 264 1.19 7.78 5.12
C PHE A 264 0.39 9.06 4.93
N GLY A 265 0.99 10.18 5.32
CA GLY A 265 0.41 11.50 5.10
C GLY A 265 1.30 12.41 4.25
N PRO A 266 0.81 13.61 3.93
CA PRO A 266 1.63 14.67 3.32
C PRO A 266 2.85 14.98 4.18
N PRO A 267 3.91 15.60 3.62
CA PRO A 267 5.08 16.02 4.40
C PRO A 267 4.69 17.05 5.45
N GLY A 268 5.28 16.93 6.65
CA GLY A 268 5.13 17.94 7.71
C GLY A 268 3.78 17.91 8.44
N MET A 269 3.12 16.75 8.57
CA MET A 269 1.93 16.64 9.41
C MET A 269 2.24 16.98 10.86
N PRO A 270 1.31 17.67 11.57
CA PRO A 270 1.45 17.94 13.00
C PRO A 270 1.59 16.64 13.80
N GLN A 271 2.46 16.65 14.80
CA GLN A 271 2.73 15.46 15.62
C GLN A 271 1.46 14.95 16.32
N GLU A 272 0.58 15.84 16.77
CA GLU A 272 -0.69 15.49 17.40
C GLU A 272 -1.60 14.65 16.50
N VAL A 273 -1.58 14.91 15.18
CA VAL A 273 -2.33 14.13 14.18
C VAL A 273 -1.71 12.75 14.00
N VAL A 274 -0.39 12.68 13.94
CA VAL A 274 0.36 11.40 13.85
C VAL A 274 0.12 10.56 15.11
N ASP A 275 0.16 11.18 16.29
CA ASP A 275 -0.08 10.51 17.58
C ASP A 275 -1.51 9.97 17.65
N LYS A 276 -2.50 10.75 17.21
CA LYS A 276 -3.89 10.31 17.15
C LYS A 276 -4.06 9.07 16.27
N TRP A 277 -3.42 9.03 15.11
CA TRP A 277 -3.43 7.85 14.25
C TRP A 277 -2.68 6.67 14.85
N THR A 278 -1.53 6.92 15.49
CA THR A 278 -0.75 5.88 16.17
C THR A 278 -1.57 5.19 17.27
N GLU A 279 -2.28 5.97 18.09
CA GLU A 279 -3.19 5.44 19.11
C GLU A 279 -4.38 4.68 18.51
N THR A 280 -4.95 5.22 17.44
CA THR A 280 -6.03 4.55 16.71
C THR A 280 -5.58 3.19 16.18
N LEU A 281 -4.41 3.15 15.54
CA LEU A 281 -3.88 1.93 14.95
C LEU A 281 -3.48 0.88 16.00
N LYS A 282 -3.04 1.28 17.19
CA LYS A 282 -2.86 0.35 18.32
C LYS A 282 -4.17 -0.36 18.70
N LYS A 283 -5.30 0.35 18.68
CA LYS A 283 -6.63 -0.24 18.94
C LYS A 283 -7.06 -1.13 17.78
N VAL A 284 -6.82 -0.71 16.54
CA VAL A 284 -7.07 -1.52 15.34
C VAL A 284 -6.29 -2.83 15.39
N ALA A 285 -5.02 -2.79 15.78
CA ALA A 285 -4.17 -3.99 15.88
C ALA A 285 -4.72 -5.04 16.88
N GLN A 286 -5.46 -4.59 17.89
CA GLN A 286 -6.07 -5.46 18.90
C GLN A 286 -7.50 -5.89 18.53
N ASP A 287 -8.07 -5.37 17.45
CA ASP A 287 -9.43 -5.67 17.02
C ASP A 287 -9.48 -7.00 16.26
N PRO A 288 -10.26 -7.98 16.72
CA PRO A 288 -10.37 -9.28 16.04
C PRO A 288 -10.81 -9.16 14.57
N SER A 289 -11.59 -8.11 14.22
CA SER A 289 -12.04 -7.89 12.84
C SER A 289 -10.88 -7.52 11.91
N TRP A 290 -9.85 -6.82 12.43
CA TRP A 290 -8.65 -6.49 11.69
C TRP A 290 -7.85 -7.75 11.32
N GLU A 291 -7.63 -8.62 12.32
CA GLU A 291 -6.94 -9.88 12.09
C GLU A 291 -7.72 -10.79 11.14
N ALA A 292 -9.03 -10.96 11.38
CA ALA A 292 -9.89 -11.79 10.55
C ALA A 292 -9.93 -11.30 9.10
N GLY A 293 -10.05 -9.99 8.86
CA GLY A 293 -10.04 -9.39 7.53
C GLY A 293 -8.73 -9.69 6.79
N ASN A 294 -7.58 -9.43 7.42
CA ASN A 294 -6.27 -9.72 6.82
C ASN A 294 -6.10 -11.22 6.54
N LYS A 295 -6.35 -12.06 7.53
CA LYS A 295 -6.20 -13.51 7.42
C LYS A 295 -7.06 -14.10 6.30
N SER A 296 -8.32 -13.68 6.18
CA SER A 296 -9.22 -14.16 5.12
C SER A 296 -8.69 -13.88 3.71
N ALA A 297 -7.94 -12.81 3.55
CA ALA A 297 -7.30 -12.41 2.31
C ALA A 297 -5.85 -12.93 2.16
N GLY A 298 -5.32 -13.68 3.13
CA GLY A 298 -3.94 -14.15 3.12
C GLY A 298 -2.89 -13.04 3.33
N ALA A 299 -3.30 -11.89 3.90
CA ALA A 299 -2.40 -10.84 4.35
C ALA A 299 -1.93 -11.11 5.78
N ILE A 300 -0.78 -10.56 6.13
CA ILE A 300 -0.18 -10.64 7.47
C ILE A 300 -0.29 -9.27 8.12
N PRO A 301 -1.06 -9.09 9.21
CA PRO A 301 -1.12 -7.83 9.94
C PRO A 301 0.26 -7.36 10.37
N ALA A 302 0.57 -6.07 10.18
CA ALA A 302 1.92 -5.55 10.41
C ALA A 302 1.94 -4.10 10.92
N ILE A 303 0.95 -3.71 11.74
CA ILE A 303 0.91 -2.37 12.32
C ILE A 303 2.18 -2.13 13.14
N ARG A 304 2.89 -1.04 12.83
CA ARG A 304 4.18 -0.65 13.43
C ARG A 304 4.17 0.84 13.80
N SER A 305 5.11 1.25 14.62
CA SER A 305 5.36 2.67 14.91
C SER A 305 5.81 3.43 13.65
N PRO A 306 5.70 4.78 13.63
CA PRO A 306 6.21 5.60 12.54
C PRO A 306 7.69 5.36 12.23
N SER A 307 8.54 5.28 13.25
CA SER A 307 9.99 5.07 13.11
C SER A 307 10.33 3.68 12.57
N GLU A 308 9.67 2.62 13.05
CA GLU A 308 9.83 1.27 12.50
C GLU A 308 9.35 1.17 11.06
N THR A 309 8.27 1.89 10.72
CA THR A 309 7.75 1.98 9.36
C THR A 309 8.73 2.66 8.42
N GLU A 310 9.29 3.80 8.81
CA GLU A 310 10.31 4.50 8.04
C GLU A 310 11.55 3.63 7.81
N LEU A 311 12.04 2.98 8.86
CA LEU A 311 13.18 2.07 8.76
C LEU A 311 12.91 0.93 7.78
N PHE A 312 11.73 0.32 7.87
CA PHE A 312 11.30 -0.75 6.97
C PHE A 312 11.26 -0.26 5.51
N VAL A 313 10.63 0.88 5.24
CA VAL A 313 10.54 1.44 3.88
C VAL A 313 11.92 1.75 3.31
N ARG A 314 12.82 2.32 4.12
CA ARG A 314 14.22 2.59 3.75
C ARG A 314 14.94 1.32 3.32
N GLN A 315 14.79 0.24 4.09
CA GLN A 315 15.38 -1.07 3.76
C GLN A 315 14.79 -1.65 2.47
N GLN A 316 13.48 -1.49 2.25
CA GLN A 316 12.82 -1.89 1.01
C GLN A 316 13.36 -1.13 -0.21
N VAL A 317 13.50 0.19 -0.11
CA VAL A 317 14.08 1.00 -1.21
C VAL A 317 15.49 0.52 -1.55
N GLN A 318 16.35 0.34 -0.55
CA GLN A 318 17.71 -0.17 -0.74
C GLN A 318 17.74 -1.57 -1.38
N LEU A 319 16.80 -2.44 -1.01
CA LEU A 319 16.64 -3.75 -1.63
C LEU A 319 16.31 -3.61 -3.12
N TYR A 320 15.32 -2.78 -3.45
CA TYR A 320 14.90 -2.61 -4.85
C TYR A 320 15.90 -1.83 -5.69
N GLU A 321 16.70 -0.94 -5.12
CA GLU A 321 17.85 -0.34 -5.81
C GLU A 321 18.89 -1.40 -6.23
N LYS A 322 19.22 -2.31 -5.32
CA LYS A 322 20.13 -3.43 -5.60
C LYS A 322 19.56 -4.38 -6.64
N LEU A 323 18.31 -4.80 -6.48
CA LEU A 323 17.61 -5.67 -7.43
C LEU A 323 17.48 -5.00 -8.80
N GLY A 324 17.11 -3.72 -8.86
CA GLY A 324 17.01 -2.97 -10.10
C GLY A 324 18.31 -2.89 -10.87
N THR A 325 19.43 -2.74 -10.16
CA THR A 325 20.77 -2.77 -10.76
C THR A 325 21.12 -4.16 -11.27
N SER A 326 20.91 -5.21 -10.46
CA SER A 326 21.26 -6.60 -10.82
C SER A 326 20.42 -7.15 -11.98
N LEU A 327 19.16 -6.68 -12.10
CA LEU A 327 18.23 -7.10 -13.15
C LEU A 327 18.24 -6.18 -14.38
N GLY A 328 19.05 -5.10 -14.38
CA GLY A 328 19.09 -4.13 -15.47
C GLY A 328 17.82 -3.31 -15.65
N LEU A 329 17.01 -3.12 -14.58
CA LEU A 329 15.72 -2.44 -14.61
C LEU A 329 15.79 -0.96 -14.19
N ARG A 330 16.94 -0.49 -13.71
CA ARG A 330 17.11 0.91 -13.25
C ARG A 330 17.24 1.86 -14.43
N LYS A 331 16.47 2.99 -14.41
CA LYS A 331 16.44 4.02 -15.45
C LYS A 331 17.05 5.33 -14.97
#